data_a7701a174f5c273ab930e9a7290e4c48
#
_entry.id   a7701a174f5c273ab930e9a7290e4c48
#
_cell.length_a   1.000
_cell.length_b   1.000
_cell.length_c   1.000
_cell.angle_alpha   90.00
_cell.angle_beta   90.00
_cell.angle_gamma   90.00
#
_symmetry.space_group_name_H-M   'P 1'
#
loop_
_entity.id
_entity.type
_entity.pdbx_description
1 polymer ?
#
loop_
_entity_poly.entity_id
_entity_poly.type
_entity_poly.pdbx_seq_one_letter_code
_entity_poly.pdbx_strand_id
1 'polypeptide(L)'
;MGIIFGSLIFVLAAVLAVFAVAGVQKSKSLQQEMRRMDRQINKMQKTSESLEEELEALKEAKREEAAGAGQDAGTAEGAQAADAQEADAQEADAQEAPPADQKSNGRKVAIDPGHQGPGADTGGTEPLGPGSEEMKDKFASGTQGVYTGVPEYELTLAVSMQLQEELKNRGYEVIMTREDNNTAVSNVERAQIAAENGAQILVRIHADGSEDNSANGAMTMIPSADNPYVGQLHEESSRLGEEIINAYCQATGIKNNGVRLYDNMTGINWSTVPVTILEMGFMTNQSDDERMQDPEMQKNMVQGIANGIDAYFVTAQ
;
A
#
# COMPACT_ATOMS: atom_id res chain seq x y z
N MET A 1 -48.07 20.85 40.21
CA MET A 1 -46.58 20.85 40.10
C MET A 1 -45.93 19.47 40.24
N GLY A 2 -46.50 18.53 41.02
CA GLY A 2 -45.90 17.19 41.24
C GLY A 2 -45.87 16.23 40.05
N ILE A 3 -46.79 16.35 39.08
CA ILE A 3 -46.89 15.42 37.91
C ILE A 3 -45.82 15.72 36.86
N ILE A 4 -45.40 16.95 36.68
CA ILE A 4 -44.39 17.34 35.69
C ILE A 4 -42.97 16.91 36.16
N PHE A 5 -42.69 16.96 37.46
CA PHE A 5 -41.41 16.50 38.03
C PHE A 5 -41.22 14.99 37.92
N GLY A 6 -42.30 14.19 38.10
CA GLY A 6 -42.23 12.74 37.96
C GLY A 6 -41.92 12.28 36.54
N SER A 7 -42.49 12.98 35.52
CA SER A 7 -42.24 12.67 34.11
C SER A 7 -40.80 12.96 33.69
N LEU A 8 -40.20 14.05 34.20
CA LEU A 8 -38.82 14.45 33.89
C LEU A 8 -37.79 13.45 34.46
N ILE A 9 -38.04 12.95 35.69
CA ILE A 9 -37.17 11.96 36.33
C ILE A 9 -37.22 10.60 35.57
N PHE A 10 -38.39 10.21 35.08
CA PHE A 10 -38.55 8.98 34.29
C PHE A 10 -37.82 9.04 32.93
N VAL A 11 -37.91 10.18 32.25
CA VAL A 11 -37.18 10.43 30.99
C VAL A 11 -35.67 10.39 31.20
N LEU A 12 -35.19 11.04 32.26
CA LEU A 12 -33.76 11.08 32.58
C LEU A 12 -33.22 9.68 32.92
N ALA A 13 -33.97 8.89 33.69
CA ALA A 13 -33.63 7.49 34.02
C ALA A 13 -33.60 6.60 32.77
N ALA A 14 -34.54 6.78 31.83
CA ALA A 14 -34.57 6.04 30.58
C ALA A 14 -33.38 6.40 29.68
N VAL A 15 -33.02 7.68 29.59
CA VAL A 15 -31.83 8.13 28.83
C VAL A 15 -30.55 7.56 29.43
N LEU A 16 -30.38 7.61 30.75
CA LEU A 16 -29.21 7.02 31.43
C LEU A 16 -29.11 5.51 31.22
N ALA A 17 -30.24 4.80 31.21
CA ALA A 17 -30.29 3.36 30.96
C ALA A 17 -29.86 3.03 29.52
N VAL A 18 -30.25 3.84 28.52
CA VAL A 18 -29.83 3.67 27.12
C VAL A 18 -28.32 3.90 26.98
N PHE A 19 -27.75 4.94 27.61
CA PHE A 19 -26.31 5.16 27.60
C PHE A 19 -25.52 4.07 28.30
N ALA A 20 -26.04 3.53 29.42
CA ALA A 20 -25.41 2.40 30.12
C ALA A 20 -25.39 1.13 29.25
N VAL A 21 -26.49 0.83 28.55
CA VAL A 21 -26.58 -0.35 27.64
C VAL A 21 -25.64 -0.16 26.45
N ALA A 22 -25.61 1.04 25.84
CA ALA A 22 -24.67 1.32 24.74
C ALA A 22 -23.20 1.23 25.18
N GLY A 23 -22.87 1.72 26.38
CA GLY A 23 -21.53 1.57 26.98
C GLY A 23 -21.12 0.10 27.19
N VAL A 24 -22.04 -0.74 27.68
CA VAL A 24 -21.79 -2.18 27.86
C VAL A 24 -21.63 -2.90 26.51
N GLN A 25 -22.41 -2.54 25.50
CA GLN A 25 -22.28 -3.11 24.15
C GLN A 25 -20.93 -2.74 23.53
N LYS A 26 -20.53 -1.47 23.63
CA LYS A 26 -19.22 -1.01 23.14
C LYS A 26 -18.05 -1.69 23.87
N SER A 27 -18.16 -1.88 25.18
CA SER A 27 -17.17 -2.63 25.98
C SER A 27 -17.05 -4.09 25.54
N LYS A 28 -18.18 -4.76 25.23
CA LYS A 28 -18.17 -6.15 24.74
C LYS A 28 -17.56 -6.25 23.35
N SER A 29 -17.83 -5.30 22.44
CA SER A 29 -17.22 -5.30 21.11
C SER A 29 -15.70 -5.11 21.19
N LEU A 30 -15.23 -4.16 22.01
CA LEU A 30 -13.79 -3.97 22.25
C LEU A 30 -13.12 -5.21 22.85
N GLN A 31 -13.79 -5.91 23.75
CA GLN A 31 -13.26 -7.17 24.29
C GLN A 31 -13.20 -8.29 23.23
N GLN A 32 -14.14 -8.31 22.28
CA GLN A 32 -14.09 -9.25 21.16
C GLN A 32 -12.96 -8.94 20.20
N GLU A 33 -12.73 -7.66 19.89
CA GLU A 33 -11.60 -7.22 19.07
C GLU A 33 -10.25 -7.54 19.71
N MET A 34 -10.09 -7.25 21.00
CA MET A 34 -8.89 -7.64 21.74
C MET A 34 -8.61 -9.15 21.64
N ARG A 35 -9.61 -10.00 21.87
CA ARG A 35 -9.44 -11.45 21.74
C ARG A 35 -9.14 -11.90 20.31
N ARG A 36 -9.56 -11.14 19.30
CA ARG A 36 -9.25 -11.42 17.89
C ARG A 36 -7.79 -11.04 17.60
N MET A 37 -7.34 -9.87 18.08
CA MET A 37 -5.94 -9.45 17.99
C MET A 37 -5.00 -10.42 18.68
N ASP A 38 -5.30 -10.85 19.91
CA ASP A 38 -4.49 -11.84 20.65
C ASP A 38 -4.34 -13.15 19.86
N ARG A 39 -5.40 -13.59 19.16
CA ARG A 39 -5.33 -14.78 18.31
C ARG A 39 -4.46 -14.56 17.08
N GLN A 40 -4.49 -13.38 16.48
CA GLN A 40 -3.63 -13.03 15.34
C GLN A 40 -2.17 -12.93 15.76
N ILE A 41 -1.87 -12.29 16.89
CA ILE A 41 -0.53 -12.22 17.46
C ILE A 41 0.03 -13.61 17.71
N ASN A 42 -0.73 -14.49 18.36
CA ASN A 42 -0.30 -15.88 18.60
C ASN A 42 -0.10 -16.68 17.31
N LYS A 43 -0.87 -16.38 16.24
CA LYS A 43 -0.67 -17.03 14.94
C LYS A 43 0.61 -16.52 14.27
N MET A 44 0.84 -15.22 14.30
CA MET A 44 2.09 -14.62 13.75
C MET A 44 3.33 -15.10 14.49
N GLN A 45 3.29 -15.19 15.82
CA GLN A 45 4.41 -15.74 16.61
C GLN A 45 4.74 -17.18 16.19
N LYS A 46 3.73 -18.04 16.03
CA LYS A 46 3.97 -19.41 15.57
C LYS A 46 4.53 -19.48 14.16
N THR A 47 4.10 -18.56 13.28
CA THR A 47 4.63 -18.51 11.91
C THR A 47 6.09 -18.03 11.92
N SER A 48 6.41 -17.02 12.76
CA SER A 48 7.80 -16.56 12.97
C SER A 48 8.70 -17.66 13.47
N GLU A 49 8.28 -18.40 14.51
CA GLU A 49 9.03 -19.55 15.04
C GLU A 49 9.29 -20.63 13.96
N SER A 50 8.27 -20.92 13.13
CA SER A 50 8.41 -21.89 12.03
C SER A 50 9.38 -21.41 10.95
N LEU A 51 9.36 -20.12 10.62
CA LEU A 51 10.28 -19.53 9.65
C LEU A 51 11.72 -19.47 10.16
N GLU A 52 11.91 -19.24 11.46
CA GLU A 52 13.22 -19.29 12.09
C GLU A 52 13.81 -20.71 12.05
N GLU A 53 12.98 -21.75 12.30
CA GLU A 53 13.39 -23.16 12.18
C GLU A 53 13.77 -23.53 10.72
N GLU A 54 12.99 -23.08 9.72
CA GLU A 54 13.29 -23.29 8.31
C GLU A 54 14.59 -22.57 7.88
N LEU A 55 14.80 -21.36 8.39
CA LEU A 55 16.00 -20.59 8.10
C LEU A 55 17.26 -21.26 8.66
N GLU A 56 17.19 -21.78 9.89
CA GLU A 56 18.31 -22.53 10.48
C GLU A 56 18.58 -23.84 9.71
N ALA A 57 17.55 -24.57 9.32
CA ALA A 57 17.69 -25.76 8.49
C ALA A 57 18.35 -25.47 7.13
N LEU A 58 17.98 -24.36 6.49
CA LEU A 58 18.59 -23.90 5.24
C LEU A 58 20.05 -23.49 5.40
N LYS A 59 20.40 -22.82 6.51
CA LYS A 59 21.79 -22.45 6.83
C LYS A 59 22.65 -23.70 7.05
N GLU A 60 22.11 -24.71 7.73
CA GLU A 60 22.80 -25.97 7.98
C GLU A 60 23.02 -26.75 6.68
N ALA A 61 22.01 -26.86 5.82
CA ALA A 61 22.14 -27.48 4.50
C ALA A 61 23.19 -26.77 3.61
N LYS A 62 23.23 -25.43 3.60
CA LYS A 62 24.27 -24.68 2.90
C LYS A 62 25.68 -24.89 3.47
N ARG A 63 25.82 -25.09 4.78
CA ARG A 63 27.12 -25.42 5.41
C ARG A 63 27.59 -26.81 5.02
N GLU A 64 26.68 -27.79 4.96
CA GLU A 64 27.01 -29.15 4.50
C GLU A 64 27.42 -29.19 3.02
N GLU A 65 26.74 -28.45 2.17
CA GLU A 65 27.08 -28.33 0.74
C GLU A 65 28.44 -27.65 0.54
N ALA A 66 28.76 -26.60 1.30
CA ALA A 66 30.07 -25.95 1.29
C ALA A 66 31.18 -26.85 1.84
N ALA A 67 30.90 -27.69 2.83
CA ALA A 67 31.85 -28.64 3.39
C ALA A 67 32.11 -29.85 2.42
N GLY A 68 31.11 -30.23 1.63
CA GLY A 68 31.23 -31.30 0.61
C GLY A 68 32.03 -30.88 -0.62
N ALA A 69 32.07 -29.59 -0.97
CA ALA A 69 32.83 -29.08 -2.11
C ALA A 69 34.34 -28.93 -1.87
N GLY A 70 34.81 -29.16 -0.64
CA GLY A 70 36.23 -28.99 -0.23
C GLY A 70 37.14 -30.24 -0.31
N GLN A 71 36.69 -31.35 -0.85
CA GLN A 71 37.47 -32.60 -0.83
C GLN A 71 38.05 -33.05 -2.19
N ASP A 72 38.22 -32.20 -3.16
CA ASP A 72 38.94 -32.60 -4.38
C ASP A 72 39.79 -31.44 -4.97
N ALA A 73 40.92 -31.12 -4.32
CA ALA A 73 42.09 -30.49 -4.97
C ALA A 73 43.30 -30.60 -4.03
N GLY A 74 44.17 -31.52 -4.36
CA GLY A 74 45.44 -31.74 -3.68
C GLY A 74 46.53 -30.73 -4.05
N THR A 75 47.33 -30.42 -3.03
CA THR A 75 48.77 -30.04 -3.03
C THR A 75 49.27 -28.90 -3.92
N ALA A 76 49.68 -27.79 -3.30
CA ALA A 76 51.00 -27.14 -3.47
C ALA A 76 51.29 -26.13 -2.38
N GLU A 77 52.52 -26.18 -1.88
CA GLU A 77 53.15 -25.44 -0.79
C GLU A 77 53.23 -23.89 -0.97
N GLY A 78 53.32 -23.21 0.18
CA GLY A 78 54.17 -22.00 0.24
C GLY A 78 53.67 -20.84 1.08
N ALA A 79 54.00 -20.87 2.39
CA ALA A 79 54.44 -19.76 3.27
C ALA A 79 53.91 -18.33 3.16
N GLN A 80 53.33 -17.78 4.16
CA GLN A 80 53.92 -16.93 5.21
C GLN A 80 52.84 -16.18 6.03
N ALA A 81 53.05 -16.18 7.35
CA ALA A 81 52.22 -15.52 8.34
C ALA A 81 52.38 -14.00 8.34
N ALA A 82 51.34 -13.25 8.62
CA ALA A 82 51.39 -11.97 9.34
C ALA A 82 50.04 -11.62 9.98
N ASP A 83 50.10 -11.64 11.28
CA ASP A 83 49.49 -10.77 12.31
C ASP A 83 48.02 -10.33 12.23
N ALA A 84 47.32 -10.74 13.27
CA ALA A 84 45.94 -10.37 13.60
C ALA A 84 45.92 -8.99 14.33
N GLN A 85 45.03 -8.12 13.90
CA GLN A 85 44.48 -7.07 14.78
C GLN A 85 42.96 -7.18 14.75
N GLU A 86 42.42 -7.42 15.93
CA GLU A 86 40.98 -7.31 16.24
C GLU A 86 40.53 -5.88 15.99
N ALA A 87 39.47 -5.72 15.19
CA ALA A 87 38.70 -4.49 15.05
C ALA A 87 37.23 -4.82 15.27
N ASP A 88 36.68 -4.18 16.28
CA ASP A 88 35.32 -4.11 16.76
C ASP A 88 34.32 -3.94 15.59
N ALA A 89 33.43 -4.90 15.38
CA ALA A 89 32.41 -4.84 14.34
C ALA A 89 31.12 -4.29 14.94
N GLN A 90 30.83 -3.03 14.66
CA GLN A 90 29.47 -2.50 14.73
C GLN A 90 28.63 -3.18 13.66
N GLU A 91 27.54 -3.82 14.08
CA GLU A 91 26.49 -4.31 13.20
C GLU A 91 25.85 -3.11 12.47
N ALA A 92 26.19 -2.96 11.20
CA ALA A 92 25.44 -2.14 10.28
C ALA A 92 24.42 -3.04 9.60
N ASP A 93 23.17 -2.65 9.71
CA ASP A 93 22.01 -3.20 9.03
C ASP A 93 22.31 -3.31 7.53
N ALA A 94 22.56 -4.51 7.05
CA ALA A 94 22.86 -4.76 5.64
C ALA A 94 21.55 -4.88 4.88
N GLN A 95 21.06 -3.76 4.36
CA GLN A 95 20.16 -3.79 3.23
C GLN A 95 20.85 -4.55 2.08
N GLU A 96 20.30 -5.68 1.73
CA GLU A 96 20.75 -6.51 0.62
C GLU A 96 20.67 -5.67 -0.67
N ALA A 97 21.83 -5.31 -1.22
CA ALA A 97 21.91 -4.62 -2.49
C ALA A 97 21.31 -5.50 -3.59
N PRO A 98 20.53 -4.95 -4.52
CA PRO A 98 19.94 -5.73 -5.62
C PRO A 98 21.03 -6.43 -6.42
N PRO A 99 20.74 -7.63 -6.99
CA PRO A 99 21.72 -8.40 -7.75
C PRO A 99 22.30 -7.57 -8.89
N ALA A 100 23.61 -7.54 -8.97
CA ALA A 100 24.43 -6.61 -9.74
C ALA A 100 24.42 -6.81 -11.26
N ASP A 101 23.30 -7.16 -11.92
CA ASP A 101 23.25 -7.36 -13.38
C ASP A 101 21.88 -7.01 -14.04
N GLN A 102 20.98 -6.33 -13.36
CA GLN A 102 19.77 -5.84 -14.05
C GLN A 102 20.07 -4.49 -14.69
N LYS A 103 20.16 -4.47 -16.03
CA LYS A 103 20.27 -3.22 -16.78
C LYS A 103 19.03 -2.37 -16.54
N SER A 104 19.24 -1.18 -15.96
CA SER A 104 18.18 -0.17 -15.86
C SER A 104 17.55 0.06 -17.23
N ASN A 105 16.22 0.10 -17.29
CA ASN A 105 15.48 0.45 -18.49
C ASN A 105 15.42 1.99 -18.71
N GLY A 106 16.05 2.77 -17.81
CA GLY A 106 16.11 4.23 -17.86
C GLY A 106 14.81 4.93 -17.48
N ARG A 107 13.82 4.19 -16.91
CA ARG A 107 12.50 4.71 -16.58
C ARG A 107 12.32 4.77 -15.07
N LYS A 108 11.65 5.83 -14.62
CA LYS A 108 11.45 6.13 -13.22
C LYS A 108 9.94 6.27 -12.92
N VAL A 109 9.44 5.47 -11.99
CA VAL A 109 8.02 5.37 -11.64
C VAL A 109 7.84 5.73 -10.17
N ALA A 110 6.91 6.62 -9.85
CA ALA A 110 6.47 6.84 -8.48
C ALA A 110 5.24 5.98 -8.19
N ILE A 111 5.31 5.26 -7.08
CA ILE A 111 4.20 4.48 -6.52
C ILE A 111 3.77 5.14 -5.21
N ASP A 112 2.48 5.44 -5.11
CA ASP A 112 1.88 6.05 -3.94
C ASP A 112 0.90 5.08 -3.28
N PRO A 113 1.30 4.38 -2.19
CA PRO A 113 0.36 3.62 -1.38
C PRO A 113 -0.66 4.57 -0.73
N GLY A 114 -1.93 4.49 -1.11
CA GLY A 114 -3.00 5.36 -0.60
C GLY A 114 -3.11 5.32 0.92
N HIS A 115 -3.48 6.46 1.51
CA HIS A 115 -3.67 6.63 2.95
C HIS A 115 -2.43 6.35 3.81
N GLN A 116 -2.59 6.32 5.11
CA GLN A 116 -1.61 5.91 6.14
C GLN A 116 -2.35 5.52 7.43
N GLY A 117 -1.64 4.93 8.36
CA GLY A 117 -2.22 4.56 9.65
C GLY A 117 -2.69 5.79 10.45
N PRO A 118 -3.72 5.64 11.29
CA PRO A 118 -4.33 6.78 12.01
C PRO A 118 -3.37 7.47 12.98
N GLY A 119 -2.28 6.80 13.38
CA GLY A 119 -1.22 7.40 14.21
C GLY A 119 -0.35 8.42 13.47
N ALA A 120 -0.33 8.37 12.14
CA ALA A 120 0.41 9.29 11.28
C ALA A 120 -0.43 10.51 10.81
N ASP A 121 -1.75 10.50 11.07
CA ASP A 121 -2.62 11.64 10.75
C ASP A 121 -2.37 12.78 11.74
N THR A 122 -1.73 13.83 11.25
CA THR A 122 -1.46 15.04 12.05
C THR A 122 -2.54 16.12 11.89
N GLY A 123 -3.60 15.82 11.14
CA GLY A 123 -4.68 16.75 10.81
C GLY A 123 -4.25 17.91 9.92
N GLY A 124 -5.14 18.87 9.76
CA GLY A 124 -4.91 20.07 8.96
C GLY A 124 -5.45 19.98 7.54
N THR A 125 -5.41 21.11 6.84
CA THR A 125 -5.91 21.21 5.46
C THR A 125 -4.82 21.70 4.51
N GLU A 126 -5.02 21.46 3.22
CA GLU A 126 -4.16 21.89 2.13
C GLU A 126 -5.00 22.33 0.93
N PRO A 127 -4.48 23.18 0.04
CA PRO A 127 -5.22 23.62 -1.15
C PRO A 127 -5.55 22.47 -2.08
N LEU A 128 -6.76 22.44 -2.65
CA LEU A 128 -7.20 21.44 -3.63
C LEU A 128 -6.26 21.33 -4.85
N GLY A 129 -5.67 22.44 -5.25
CA GLY A 129 -4.70 22.52 -6.35
C GLY A 129 -3.87 23.81 -6.24
N PRO A 130 -2.82 23.99 -7.06
CA PRO A 130 -1.98 25.17 -7.03
C PRO A 130 -2.79 26.47 -7.20
N GLY A 131 -2.74 27.35 -6.18
CA GLY A 131 -3.47 28.62 -6.18
C GLY A 131 -4.96 28.52 -5.84
N SER A 132 -5.46 27.34 -5.43
CA SER A 132 -6.85 27.16 -5.01
C SER A 132 -7.12 27.80 -3.65
N GLU A 133 -8.28 28.46 -3.52
CA GLU A 133 -8.83 28.87 -2.22
C GLU A 133 -9.62 27.74 -1.54
N GLU A 134 -10.02 26.71 -2.30
CA GLU A 134 -10.68 25.52 -1.76
C GLU A 134 -9.65 24.66 -1.03
N MET A 135 -9.96 24.36 0.24
CA MET A 135 -9.10 23.55 1.12
C MET A 135 -9.69 22.16 1.29
N LYS A 136 -8.84 21.17 1.30
CA LYS A 136 -9.16 19.75 1.57
C LYS A 136 -8.35 19.26 2.76
N ASP A 137 -8.82 18.22 3.42
CA ASP A 137 -8.03 17.56 4.47
C ASP A 137 -6.73 16.99 3.88
N LYS A 138 -5.62 17.20 4.60
CA LYS A 138 -4.30 16.67 4.22
C LYS A 138 -4.29 15.15 4.14
N PHE A 139 -5.07 14.52 5.03
CA PHE A 139 -5.11 13.09 5.23
C PHE A 139 -6.55 12.60 5.15
N ALA A 140 -6.73 11.41 4.64
CA ALA A 140 -7.97 10.68 4.70
C ALA A 140 -7.66 9.28 5.26
N SER A 141 -8.51 8.78 6.14
CA SER A 141 -8.32 7.45 6.78
C SER A 141 -8.47 6.28 5.80
N GLY A 142 -9.04 6.54 4.63
CA GLY A 142 -9.44 5.47 3.71
C GLY A 142 -10.65 4.69 4.19
N THR A 143 -10.95 3.61 3.50
CA THR A 143 -12.01 2.66 3.85
C THR A 143 -11.45 1.45 4.62
N GLN A 144 -12.31 0.49 4.89
CA GLN A 144 -11.94 -0.78 5.54
C GLN A 144 -12.76 -1.91 4.96
N GLY A 145 -12.13 -3.06 4.78
CA GLY A 145 -12.80 -4.28 4.37
C GLY A 145 -13.92 -4.66 5.33
N VAL A 146 -15.15 -4.71 4.81
CA VAL A 146 -16.34 -5.00 5.63
C VAL A 146 -16.33 -6.46 6.08
N TYR A 147 -15.77 -7.35 5.30
CA TYR A 147 -15.73 -8.80 5.53
C TYR A 147 -14.40 -9.25 6.12
N THR A 148 -13.29 -8.68 5.66
CA THR A 148 -11.94 -9.03 6.15
C THR A 148 -11.52 -8.23 7.37
N GLY A 149 -12.01 -7.01 7.50
CA GLY A 149 -11.64 -6.07 8.56
C GLY A 149 -10.24 -5.45 8.35
N VAL A 150 -9.64 -5.61 7.17
CA VAL A 150 -8.34 -5.01 6.84
C VAL A 150 -8.54 -3.55 6.47
N PRO A 151 -7.80 -2.59 7.06
CA PRO A 151 -7.84 -1.20 6.65
C PRO A 151 -7.24 -1.01 5.25
N GLU A 152 -7.76 -0.06 4.48
CA GLU A 152 -7.26 0.24 3.14
C GLU A 152 -5.76 0.58 3.12
N TYR A 153 -5.28 1.36 4.08
CA TYR A 153 -3.87 1.75 4.14
C TYR A 153 -2.91 0.56 4.33
N GLU A 154 -3.36 -0.55 4.93
CA GLU A 154 -2.58 -1.79 5.04
C GLU A 154 -2.55 -2.55 3.71
N LEU A 155 -3.70 -2.68 3.06
CA LEU A 155 -3.81 -3.33 1.75
C LEU A 155 -2.97 -2.59 0.69
N THR A 156 -3.13 -1.27 0.61
CA THR A 156 -2.42 -0.45 -0.39
C THR A 156 -0.92 -0.49 -0.21
N LEU A 157 -0.43 -0.49 1.04
CA LEU A 157 1.00 -0.66 1.32
C LEU A 157 1.49 -2.05 0.92
N ALA A 158 0.77 -3.12 1.30
CA ALA A 158 1.16 -4.50 1.01
C ALA A 158 1.29 -4.75 -0.50
N VAL A 159 0.32 -4.29 -1.30
CA VAL A 159 0.36 -4.41 -2.77
C VAL A 159 1.47 -3.53 -3.37
N SER A 160 1.63 -2.30 -2.87
CA SER A 160 2.63 -1.37 -3.41
C SER A 160 4.07 -1.82 -3.14
N MET A 161 4.36 -2.44 -1.99
CA MET A 161 5.68 -3.00 -1.69
C MET A 161 6.02 -4.16 -2.63
N GLN A 162 5.07 -5.05 -2.90
CA GLN A 162 5.25 -6.12 -3.89
C GLN A 162 5.43 -5.55 -5.31
N LEU A 163 4.68 -4.49 -5.66
CA LEU A 163 4.80 -3.82 -6.95
C LEU A 163 6.17 -3.13 -7.10
N GLN A 164 6.70 -2.54 -6.04
CA GLN A 164 8.04 -1.96 -6.01
C GLN A 164 9.10 -3.01 -6.38
N GLU A 165 9.04 -4.19 -5.76
CA GLU A 165 9.96 -5.29 -6.08
C GLU A 165 9.82 -5.75 -7.53
N GLU A 166 8.60 -5.99 -8.00
CA GLU A 166 8.32 -6.43 -9.37
C GLU A 166 8.85 -5.41 -10.40
N LEU A 167 8.62 -4.11 -10.19
CA LEU A 167 9.11 -3.07 -11.09
C LEU A 167 10.63 -2.95 -11.05
N LYS A 168 11.27 -3.04 -9.88
CA LYS A 168 12.74 -3.13 -9.77
C LYS A 168 13.26 -4.33 -10.56
N ASN A 169 12.60 -5.49 -10.47
CA ASN A 169 12.94 -6.67 -11.25
C ASN A 169 12.77 -6.50 -12.77
N ARG A 170 11.96 -5.54 -13.22
CA ARG A 170 11.82 -5.14 -14.63
C ARG A 170 12.79 -4.00 -15.04
N GLY A 171 13.68 -3.59 -14.14
CA GLY A 171 14.71 -2.58 -14.39
C GLY A 171 14.24 -1.12 -14.22
N TYR A 172 13.07 -0.89 -13.63
CA TYR A 172 12.60 0.45 -13.27
C TYR A 172 13.33 1.00 -12.04
N GLU A 173 13.57 2.30 -12.01
CA GLU A 173 13.82 3.03 -10.78
C GLU A 173 12.46 3.37 -10.14
N VAL A 174 12.24 2.94 -8.89
CA VAL A 174 10.96 3.09 -8.22
C VAL A 174 11.09 4.01 -7.02
N ILE A 175 10.21 5.01 -6.97
CA ILE A 175 10.08 5.97 -5.87
C ILE A 175 8.81 5.63 -5.11
N MET A 176 8.92 5.41 -3.81
CA MET A 176 7.76 5.21 -2.94
C MET A 176 7.47 6.51 -2.19
N THR A 177 6.18 6.87 -2.06
CA THR A 177 5.78 8.02 -1.24
C THR A 177 5.77 7.69 0.25
N ARG A 178 5.58 6.43 0.59
CA ARG A 178 5.75 5.85 1.94
C ARG A 178 6.09 4.36 1.83
N GLU A 179 6.82 3.85 2.80
CA GLU A 179 7.18 2.43 2.92
C GLU A 179 6.71 1.81 4.26
N ASP A 180 5.99 2.59 5.06
CA ASP A 180 5.36 2.15 6.31
C ASP A 180 4.00 2.85 6.53
N ASN A 181 3.29 2.47 7.59
CA ASN A 181 1.99 3.03 7.95
C ASN A 181 2.07 4.22 8.93
N ASN A 182 3.27 4.60 9.39
CA ASN A 182 3.50 5.64 10.40
C ASN A 182 4.05 6.94 9.80
N THR A 183 4.42 6.92 8.54
CA THR A 183 4.90 8.09 7.81
C THR A 183 3.74 9.02 7.47
N ALA A 184 3.79 10.26 7.99
CA ALA A 184 2.81 11.30 7.69
C ALA A 184 3.17 11.99 6.37
N VAL A 185 2.43 11.68 5.31
CA VAL A 185 2.60 12.30 3.98
C VAL A 185 1.26 12.79 3.47
N SER A 186 1.11 14.10 3.30
CA SER A 186 -0.12 14.73 2.79
C SER A 186 -0.32 14.44 1.29
N ASN A 187 -1.53 14.69 0.77
CA ASN A 187 -1.80 14.47 -0.66
C ASN A 187 -0.95 15.37 -1.57
N VAL A 188 -0.63 16.59 -1.14
CA VAL A 188 0.29 17.48 -1.85
C VAL A 188 1.71 16.92 -1.84
N GLU A 189 2.20 16.52 -0.66
CA GLU A 189 3.56 15.98 -0.51
C GLU A 189 3.77 14.72 -1.35
N ARG A 190 2.77 13.83 -1.45
CA ARG A 190 2.82 12.63 -2.32
C ARG A 190 3.08 12.98 -3.78
N ALA A 191 2.39 13.99 -4.31
CA ALA A 191 2.61 14.47 -5.68
C ALA A 191 3.98 15.15 -5.82
N GLN A 192 4.44 15.90 -4.82
CA GLN A 192 5.75 16.56 -4.80
C GLN A 192 6.90 15.55 -4.74
N ILE A 193 6.81 14.50 -3.94
CA ILE A 193 7.82 13.41 -3.89
C ILE A 193 8.05 12.83 -5.28
N ALA A 194 6.98 12.55 -6.06
CA ALA A 194 7.11 12.07 -7.43
C ALA A 194 7.88 13.05 -8.31
N ALA A 195 7.52 14.34 -8.27
CA ALA A 195 8.12 15.40 -9.06
C ALA A 195 9.59 15.64 -8.70
N GLU A 196 9.90 15.78 -7.42
CA GLU A 196 11.24 16.10 -6.90
C GLU A 196 12.25 14.99 -7.16
N ASN A 197 11.80 13.75 -7.23
CA ASN A 197 12.63 12.60 -7.56
C ASN A 197 12.68 12.29 -9.06
N GLY A 198 12.06 13.11 -9.89
CA GLY A 198 12.11 12.98 -11.35
C GLY A 198 11.35 11.76 -11.88
N ALA A 199 10.28 11.35 -11.23
CA ALA A 199 9.40 10.31 -11.76
C ALA A 199 8.78 10.74 -13.10
N GLN A 200 8.60 9.79 -14.01
CA GLN A 200 7.96 10.02 -15.31
C GLN A 200 6.44 9.81 -15.26
N ILE A 201 5.98 9.03 -14.29
CA ILE A 201 4.56 8.79 -13.99
C ILE A 201 4.36 8.64 -12.48
N LEU A 202 3.14 8.90 -12.02
CA LEU A 202 2.68 8.65 -10.65
C LEU A 202 1.49 7.70 -10.68
N VAL A 203 1.64 6.53 -10.08
CA VAL A 203 0.56 5.54 -9.90
C VAL A 203 0.19 5.48 -8.44
N ARG A 204 -1.05 5.85 -8.12
CA ARG A 204 -1.59 5.84 -6.77
C ARG A 204 -2.46 4.61 -6.58
N ILE A 205 -2.16 3.82 -5.58
CA ILE A 205 -2.81 2.53 -5.30
C ILE A 205 -3.84 2.72 -4.19
N HIS A 206 -5.09 2.45 -4.49
CA HIS A 206 -6.24 2.60 -3.62
C HIS A 206 -7.22 1.42 -3.74
N ALA A 207 -8.22 1.37 -2.86
CA ALA A 207 -9.35 0.47 -2.94
C ALA A 207 -10.61 1.19 -2.45
N ASP A 208 -11.65 1.18 -3.26
CA ASP A 208 -12.86 1.99 -3.08
C ASP A 208 -13.79 1.43 -1.99
N GLY A 209 -14.70 2.27 -1.55
CA GLY A 209 -15.81 1.91 -0.67
C GLY A 209 -17.12 2.52 -1.18
N SER A 210 -18.23 1.82 -0.99
CA SER A 210 -19.56 2.28 -1.37
C SER A 210 -20.59 1.96 -0.31
N GLU A 211 -21.61 2.80 -0.16
CA GLU A 211 -22.81 2.47 0.62
C GLU A 211 -23.63 1.34 -0.03
N ASP A 212 -23.50 1.17 -1.35
CA ASP A 212 -24.06 0.04 -2.09
C ASP A 212 -23.07 -1.12 -2.11
N ASN A 213 -23.29 -2.12 -1.26
CA ASN A 213 -22.45 -3.32 -1.16
C ASN A 213 -22.47 -4.20 -2.43
N SER A 214 -23.34 -3.91 -3.40
CA SER A 214 -23.33 -4.57 -4.71
C SER A 214 -22.34 -3.94 -5.69
N ALA A 215 -21.85 -2.73 -5.41
CA ALA A 215 -20.78 -2.10 -6.19
C ALA A 215 -19.53 -2.97 -6.15
N ASN A 216 -18.95 -3.26 -7.31
CA ASN A 216 -17.79 -4.14 -7.46
C ASN A 216 -16.97 -3.79 -8.69
N GLY A 217 -15.73 -4.26 -8.73
CA GLY A 217 -14.82 -4.08 -9.85
C GLY A 217 -13.81 -2.96 -9.64
N ALA A 218 -12.82 -2.91 -10.51
CA ALA A 218 -11.73 -1.95 -10.47
C ALA A 218 -11.95 -0.81 -11.47
N MET A 219 -11.37 0.35 -11.20
CA MET A 219 -11.37 1.51 -12.09
C MET A 219 -10.09 2.31 -11.92
N THR A 220 -9.82 3.18 -12.88
CA THR A 220 -8.80 4.23 -12.72
C THR A 220 -9.44 5.61 -12.73
N MET A 221 -8.85 6.53 -11.98
CA MET A 221 -9.25 7.93 -11.90
C MET A 221 -8.12 8.82 -12.41
N ILE A 222 -8.46 9.76 -13.28
CA ILE A 222 -7.53 10.67 -13.94
C ILE A 222 -8.11 12.09 -13.98
N PRO A 223 -7.29 13.15 -14.21
CA PRO A 223 -7.82 14.49 -14.42
C PRO A 223 -8.61 14.58 -15.73
N SER A 224 -9.60 15.45 -15.80
CA SER A 224 -10.25 15.79 -17.08
C SER A 224 -9.38 16.74 -17.92
N ALA A 225 -9.69 16.88 -19.20
CA ALA A 225 -9.04 17.87 -20.07
C ALA A 225 -9.33 19.32 -19.62
N ASP A 226 -10.47 19.53 -18.95
CA ASP A 226 -10.90 20.84 -18.44
C ASP A 226 -10.43 21.08 -16.98
N ASN A 227 -9.65 20.17 -16.41
CA ASN A 227 -9.12 20.35 -15.07
C ASN A 227 -8.29 21.65 -14.96
N PRO A 228 -8.66 22.59 -14.05
CA PRO A 228 -8.03 23.92 -14.02
C PRO A 228 -6.56 23.91 -13.57
N TYR A 229 -6.06 22.80 -13.00
CA TYR A 229 -4.71 22.69 -12.45
C TYR A 229 -3.78 21.87 -13.34
N VAL A 230 -4.28 20.73 -13.84
CA VAL A 230 -3.47 19.71 -14.54
C VAL A 230 -4.13 19.15 -15.80
N GLY A 231 -5.04 19.88 -16.42
CA GLY A 231 -5.73 19.47 -17.67
C GLY A 231 -4.77 19.11 -18.81
N GLN A 232 -3.58 19.72 -18.85
CA GLN A 232 -2.53 19.37 -19.81
C GLN A 232 -1.97 17.95 -19.65
N LEU A 233 -2.19 17.29 -18.50
CA LEU A 233 -1.80 15.92 -18.27
C LEU A 233 -2.88 14.90 -18.64
N HIS A 234 -4.07 15.35 -19.05
CA HIS A 234 -5.22 14.48 -19.31
C HIS A 234 -4.90 13.35 -20.30
N GLU A 235 -4.32 13.68 -21.44
CA GLU A 235 -4.10 12.72 -22.53
C GLU A 235 -3.16 11.58 -22.09
N GLU A 236 -2.02 11.94 -21.48
CA GLU A 236 -1.05 10.98 -20.99
C GLU A 236 -1.56 10.21 -19.76
N SER A 237 -2.32 10.86 -18.87
CA SER A 237 -2.95 10.21 -17.73
C SER A 237 -4.06 9.25 -18.16
N SER A 238 -4.82 9.57 -19.21
CA SER A 238 -5.83 8.69 -19.79
C SER A 238 -5.20 7.41 -20.33
N ARG A 239 -4.15 7.56 -21.12
CA ARG A 239 -3.38 6.42 -21.63
C ARG A 239 -2.81 5.57 -20.52
N LEU A 240 -2.19 6.18 -19.48
CA LEU A 240 -1.69 5.47 -18.32
C LEU A 240 -2.79 4.70 -17.57
N GLY A 241 -3.92 5.36 -17.33
CA GLY A 241 -5.08 4.76 -16.67
C GLY A 241 -5.69 3.60 -17.46
N GLU A 242 -5.81 3.75 -18.78
CA GLU A 242 -6.35 2.71 -19.68
C GLU A 242 -5.46 1.47 -19.73
N GLU A 243 -4.15 1.65 -19.89
CA GLU A 243 -3.20 0.52 -19.94
C GLU A 243 -3.19 -0.23 -18.61
N ILE A 244 -3.17 0.50 -17.47
CA ILE A 244 -3.16 -0.13 -16.15
C ILE A 244 -4.48 -0.88 -15.91
N ILE A 245 -5.65 -0.26 -16.11
CA ILE A 245 -6.92 -0.92 -15.77
C ILE A 245 -7.18 -2.13 -16.64
N ASN A 246 -6.82 -2.08 -17.94
CA ASN A 246 -6.99 -3.20 -18.83
C ASN A 246 -6.10 -4.39 -18.46
N ALA A 247 -4.80 -4.14 -18.20
CA ALA A 247 -3.87 -5.19 -17.80
C ALA A 247 -4.20 -5.75 -16.41
N TYR A 248 -4.59 -4.89 -15.46
CA TYR A 248 -5.02 -5.28 -14.13
C TYR A 248 -6.23 -6.22 -14.16
N CYS A 249 -7.28 -5.83 -14.87
CA CYS A 249 -8.50 -6.64 -14.96
C CYS A 249 -8.29 -7.94 -15.76
N GLN A 250 -7.40 -7.92 -16.75
CA GLN A 250 -7.00 -9.13 -17.47
C GLN A 250 -6.28 -10.14 -16.56
N ALA A 251 -5.37 -9.66 -15.72
CA ALA A 251 -4.60 -10.52 -14.82
C ALA A 251 -5.42 -11.06 -13.64
N THR A 252 -6.32 -10.24 -13.10
CA THR A 252 -7.09 -10.56 -11.88
C THR A 252 -8.44 -11.19 -12.15
N GLY A 253 -9.04 -10.95 -13.33
CA GLY A 253 -10.44 -11.27 -13.60
C GLY A 253 -11.44 -10.43 -12.78
N ILE A 254 -11.00 -9.34 -12.15
CA ILE A 254 -11.86 -8.33 -11.54
C ILE A 254 -12.56 -7.56 -12.65
N LYS A 255 -13.82 -7.17 -12.42
CA LYS A 255 -14.62 -6.43 -13.39
C LYS A 255 -13.97 -5.09 -13.71
N ASN A 256 -13.81 -4.76 -14.98
CA ASN A 256 -13.31 -3.48 -15.44
C ASN A 256 -14.45 -2.44 -15.49
N ASN A 257 -14.39 -1.42 -14.63
CA ASN A 257 -15.30 -0.28 -14.62
C ASN A 257 -14.76 0.92 -15.43
N GLY A 258 -13.58 0.76 -16.07
CA GLY A 258 -12.97 1.74 -16.98
C GLY A 258 -12.28 2.91 -16.27
N VAL A 259 -12.01 3.94 -17.08
CA VAL A 259 -11.38 5.19 -16.63
C VAL A 259 -12.47 6.19 -16.25
N ARG A 260 -12.25 6.92 -15.15
CA ARG A 260 -13.14 7.95 -14.62
C ARG A 260 -12.41 9.29 -14.51
N LEU A 261 -13.14 10.36 -14.82
CA LEU A 261 -12.62 11.73 -14.72
C LEU A 261 -12.90 12.31 -13.33
N TYR A 262 -11.85 12.76 -12.65
CA TYR A 262 -11.93 13.34 -11.31
C TYR A 262 -11.05 14.58 -11.18
N ASP A 263 -11.69 15.75 -10.95
CA ASP A 263 -11.02 17.04 -10.79
C ASP A 263 -11.01 17.55 -9.35
N ASN A 264 -11.57 16.76 -8.44
CA ASN A 264 -11.72 17.09 -7.02
C ASN A 264 -10.79 16.25 -6.11
N MET A 265 -9.58 15.93 -6.61
CA MET A 265 -8.59 15.13 -5.90
C MET A 265 -7.26 15.88 -5.78
N THR A 266 -6.90 16.28 -4.55
CA THR A 266 -5.66 17.04 -4.27
C THR A 266 -4.44 16.32 -4.85
N GLY A 267 -4.31 15.02 -4.64
CA GLY A 267 -3.16 14.25 -5.12
C GLY A 267 -3.08 14.10 -6.65
N ILE A 268 -4.18 14.33 -7.40
CA ILE A 268 -4.17 14.49 -8.86
C ILE A 268 -3.78 15.91 -9.22
N ASN A 269 -4.42 16.90 -8.60
CA ASN A 269 -4.31 18.31 -8.98
C ASN A 269 -2.93 18.93 -8.71
N TRP A 270 -2.13 18.32 -7.86
CA TRP A 270 -0.75 18.74 -7.59
C TRP A 270 0.30 17.95 -8.37
N SER A 271 -0.11 16.99 -9.20
CA SER A 271 0.84 16.24 -10.02
C SER A 271 1.43 17.11 -11.13
N THR A 272 2.71 16.93 -11.39
CA THR A 272 3.42 17.55 -12.53
C THR A 272 3.80 16.53 -13.60
N VAL A 273 3.42 15.27 -13.38
CA VAL A 273 3.65 14.13 -14.28
C VAL A 273 2.31 13.40 -14.54
N PRO A 274 2.18 12.63 -15.61
CA PRO A 274 1.01 11.79 -15.83
C PRO A 274 0.66 10.99 -14.59
N VAL A 275 -0.61 11.03 -14.16
CA VAL A 275 -1.05 10.48 -12.87
C VAL A 275 -2.35 9.70 -13.04
N THR A 276 -2.42 8.57 -12.35
CA THR A 276 -3.67 7.83 -12.18
C THR A 276 -3.81 7.30 -10.76
N ILE A 277 -5.06 7.26 -10.26
CA ILE A 277 -5.42 6.48 -9.07
C ILE A 277 -6.01 5.17 -9.58
N LEU A 278 -5.48 4.04 -9.15
CA LEU A 278 -6.08 2.73 -9.36
C LEU A 278 -6.90 2.36 -8.13
N GLU A 279 -8.21 2.25 -8.28
CA GLU A 279 -9.11 1.60 -7.33
C GLU A 279 -9.16 0.11 -7.66
N MET A 280 -8.49 -0.70 -6.84
CA MET A 280 -8.25 -2.12 -7.09
C MET A 280 -9.52 -2.99 -7.01
N GLY A 281 -10.54 -2.51 -6.32
CA GLY A 281 -11.83 -3.16 -6.07
C GLY A 281 -12.55 -2.44 -4.95
N PHE A 282 -13.75 -2.90 -4.58
CA PHE A 282 -14.55 -2.32 -3.51
C PHE A 282 -14.39 -3.13 -2.21
N MET A 283 -13.79 -2.52 -1.19
CA MET A 283 -13.62 -3.14 0.15
C MET A 283 -14.97 -3.35 0.88
N THR A 284 -16.03 -2.75 0.39
CA THR A 284 -17.41 -2.95 0.86
C THR A 284 -18.14 -4.11 0.16
N ASN A 285 -17.59 -4.64 -0.94
CA ASN A 285 -18.09 -5.80 -1.64
C ASN A 285 -17.39 -7.07 -1.16
N GLN A 286 -18.16 -8.12 -0.80
CA GLN A 286 -17.59 -9.35 -0.25
C GLN A 286 -16.56 -9.99 -1.16
N SER A 287 -16.90 -10.16 -2.45
CA SER A 287 -16.01 -10.82 -3.41
C SER A 287 -14.71 -10.05 -3.63
N ASP A 288 -14.80 -8.72 -3.76
CA ASP A 288 -13.63 -7.89 -3.99
C ASP A 288 -12.76 -7.82 -2.73
N ASP A 289 -13.36 -7.61 -1.54
CA ASP A 289 -12.65 -7.52 -0.26
C ASP A 289 -11.88 -8.81 0.05
N GLU A 290 -12.54 -9.98 -0.03
CA GLU A 290 -11.90 -11.27 0.25
C GLU A 290 -10.79 -11.59 -0.78
N ARG A 291 -11.03 -11.29 -2.08
CA ARG A 291 -10.04 -11.54 -3.16
C ARG A 291 -8.80 -10.65 -3.02
N MET A 292 -8.95 -9.37 -2.69
CA MET A 292 -7.81 -8.47 -2.52
C MET A 292 -6.90 -8.84 -1.33
N GLN A 293 -7.39 -9.69 -0.40
CA GLN A 293 -6.59 -10.22 0.71
C GLN A 293 -5.97 -11.60 0.41
N ASP A 294 -6.32 -12.22 -0.71
CA ASP A 294 -5.73 -13.51 -1.11
C ASP A 294 -4.32 -13.29 -1.68
N PRO A 295 -3.28 -14.00 -1.15
CA PRO A 295 -1.90 -13.79 -1.59
C PRO A 295 -1.64 -14.10 -3.06
N GLU A 296 -2.31 -15.09 -3.64
CA GLU A 296 -2.15 -15.41 -5.07
C GLU A 296 -2.85 -14.37 -5.94
N MET A 297 -3.99 -13.85 -5.48
CA MET A 297 -4.63 -12.73 -6.14
C MET A 297 -3.76 -11.47 -6.09
N GLN A 298 -3.11 -11.17 -4.96
CA GLN A 298 -2.21 -10.02 -4.86
C GLN A 298 -1.04 -10.13 -5.85
N LYS A 299 -0.49 -11.31 -6.08
CA LYS A 299 0.50 -11.53 -7.14
C LYS A 299 -0.04 -11.17 -8.53
N ASN A 300 -1.28 -11.59 -8.82
CA ASN A 300 -1.93 -11.26 -10.10
C ASN A 300 -2.20 -9.75 -10.20
N MET A 301 -2.60 -9.09 -9.10
CA MET A 301 -2.78 -7.64 -9.04
C MET A 301 -1.48 -6.90 -9.38
N VAL A 302 -0.38 -7.28 -8.74
CA VAL A 302 0.96 -6.73 -8.97
C VAL A 302 1.40 -6.93 -10.42
N GLN A 303 1.26 -8.15 -10.96
CA GLN A 303 1.60 -8.44 -12.35
C GLN A 303 0.75 -7.61 -13.32
N GLY A 304 -0.55 -7.48 -13.07
CA GLY A 304 -1.45 -6.68 -13.89
C GLY A 304 -1.06 -5.20 -13.91
N ILE A 305 -0.75 -4.59 -12.74
CA ILE A 305 -0.32 -3.20 -12.66
C ILE A 305 1.02 -3.01 -13.40
N ALA A 306 2.00 -3.88 -13.14
CA ALA A 306 3.30 -3.80 -13.77
C ALA A 306 3.24 -3.98 -15.29
N ASN A 307 2.37 -4.88 -15.80
CA ASN A 307 2.13 -5.05 -17.23
C ASN A 307 1.51 -3.79 -17.86
N GLY A 308 0.58 -3.12 -17.17
CA GLY A 308 0.00 -1.86 -17.62
C GLY A 308 1.03 -0.72 -17.69
N ILE A 309 1.95 -0.65 -16.71
CA ILE A 309 3.06 0.29 -16.72
C ILE A 309 4.01 0.01 -17.89
N ASP A 310 4.35 -1.25 -18.17
CA ASP A 310 5.16 -1.62 -19.32
C ASP A 310 4.49 -1.21 -20.64
N ALA A 311 3.19 -1.51 -20.80
CA ALA A 311 2.42 -1.16 -21.97
C ALA A 311 2.39 0.36 -22.21
N TYR A 312 2.19 1.15 -21.16
CA TYR A 312 2.24 2.61 -21.24
C TYR A 312 3.57 3.10 -21.80
N PHE A 313 4.69 2.59 -21.33
CA PHE A 313 6.01 3.02 -21.79
C PHE A 313 6.41 2.49 -23.17
N VAL A 314 5.81 1.41 -23.66
CA VAL A 314 6.01 0.90 -25.02
C VAL A 314 5.26 1.77 -26.03
N THR A 315 4.04 2.18 -25.72
CA THR A 315 3.20 3.01 -26.60
C THR A 315 3.58 4.50 -26.64
N ALA A 316 4.46 4.93 -25.72
CA ALA A 316 4.99 6.31 -25.62
C ALA A 316 6.17 6.60 -26.57
N GLN A 317 6.53 5.68 -27.47
CA GLN A 317 7.56 5.85 -28.51
C GLN A 317 6.89 6.25 -29.86
#